data_e180b4d84538a7c889da56ff40b4caeb
#
_entry.id   e180b4d84538a7c889da56ff40b4caeb
#
_cell.length_a   1.000
_cell.length_b   1.000
_cell.length_c   1.000
_cell.angle_alpha   90.00
_cell.angle_beta   90.00
_cell.angle_gamma   90.00
#
_symmetry.space_group_name_H-M   'P 1'
#
loop_
_entity.id
_entity.type
_entity.pdbx_description
1 polymer ?
#
loop_
_entity_poly.entity_id
_entity_poly.type
_entity_poly.pdbx_seq_one_letter_code
_entity_poly.pdbx_strand_id
1 'polypeptide(L)'
;MKLDRVVPYAGALLSLALAVVLSVPFLVIEGNEPLVSAYYASGTLGITGAIFLAMLSVVIFLSSVRGRADPSLVSGIMLAVGVMIFATTALWVVQMDSTVLFSFPPEYSWLEFHPWVSLAVSGLVAGVSGAYAAVIN
;
A
#
# COMPACT_ATOMS: atom_id res chain seq x y z
N MET A 1 -20.62 4.87 18.54
CA MET A 1 -19.34 5.15 17.86
C MET A 1 -19.66 5.50 16.41
N LYS A 2 -19.19 6.64 15.96
CA LYS A 2 -19.52 7.14 14.63
C LYS A 2 -18.53 6.59 13.59
N LEU A 3 -19.05 6.05 12.50
CA LEU A 3 -18.23 5.49 11.43
C LEU A 3 -17.33 6.54 10.79
N ASP A 4 -17.79 7.80 10.72
CA ASP A 4 -17.00 8.88 10.14
C ASP A 4 -15.70 9.16 10.89
N ARG A 5 -15.58 8.70 12.14
CA ARG A 5 -14.34 8.80 12.92
C ARG A 5 -13.53 7.51 12.89
N VAL A 6 -14.21 6.37 12.88
CA VAL A 6 -13.54 5.07 12.94
C VAL A 6 -12.88 4.73 11.61
N VAL A 7 -13.57 4.98 10.50
CA VAL A 7 -13.09 4.60 9.17
C VAL A 7 -11.75 5.29 8.82
N PRO A 8 -11.56 6.59 9.07
CA PRO A 8 -10.25 7.21 8.79
C PRO A 8 -9.11 6.61 9.61
N TYR A 9 -9.36 6.26 10.87
CA TYR A 9 -8.33 5.60 11.67
C TYR A 9 -7.99 4.22 11.11
N ALA A 10 -9.01 3.47 10.69
CA ALA A 10 -8.80 2.18 10.05
C ALA A 10 -8.00 2.33 8.76
N GLY A 11 -8.34 3.34 7.97
CA GLY A 11 -7.61 3.65 6.73
C GLY A 11 -6.15 4.01 6.98
N ALA A 12 -5.90 4.85 7.99
CA ALA A 12 -4.53 5.22 8.36
C ALA A 12 -3.74 3.99 8.82
N LEU A 13 -4.35 3.14 9.64
CA LEU A 13 -3.70 1.93 10.13
C LEU A 13 -3.38 0.96 8.99
N LEU A 14 -4.33 0.74 8.09
CA LEU A 14 -4.12 -0.14 6.93
C LEU A 14 -3.06 0.43 5.98
N SER A 15 -3.04 1.75 5.77
CA SER A 15 -2.02 2.39 4.94
C SER A 15 -0.62 2.23 5.54
N LEU A 16 -0.52 2.38 6.86
CA LEU A 16 0.74 2.16 7.56
C LEU A 16 1.16 0.69 7.45
N ALA A 17 0.22 -0.24 7.63
CA ALA A 17 0.49 -1.66 7.48
C ALA A 17 0.99 -1.98 6.07
N LEU A 18 0.38 -1.37 5.05
CA LEU A 18 0.83 -1.55 3.66
C LEU A 18 2.27 -1.06 3.48
N ALA A 19 2.60 0.12 4.01
CA ALA A 19 3.96 0.66 3.92
C ALA A 19 4.96 -0.28 4.58
N VAL A 20 4.62 -0.85 5.74
CA VAL A 20 5.47 -1.81 6.43
C VAL A 20 5.64 -3.08 5.61
N VAL A 21 4.53 -3.65 5.10
CA VAL A 21 4.57 -4.87 4.29
C VAL A 21 5.44 -4.66 3.04
N LEU A 22 5.27 -3.54 2.35
CA LEU A 22 6.05 -3.25 1.15
C LEU A 22 7.54 -3.04 1.45
N SER A 23 7.87 -2.60 2.66
CA SER A 23 9.25 -2.35 3.06
C SER A 23 9.96 -3.58 3.62
N VAL A 24 9.24 -4.66 3.95
CA VAL A 24 9.83 -5.84 4.61
C VAL A 24 11.00 -6.42 3.83
N PRO A 25 10.92 -6.66 2.51
CA PRO A 25 12.07 -7.22 1.80
C PRO A 25 13.32 -6.36 1.91
N PHE A 26 13.17 -5.05 1.84
CA PHE A 26 14.30 -4.13 1.95
C PHE A 26 14.97 -4.20 3.33
N LEU A 27 14.16 -4.37 4.38
CA LEU A 27 14.64 -4.36 5.76
C LEU A 27 15.19 -5.71 6.21
N VAL A 28 14.66 -6.81 5.67
CA VAL A 28 14.96 -8.17 6.13
C VAL A 28 16.04 -8.84 5.30
N ILE A 29 16.05 -8.60 3.99
CA ILE A 29 16.99 -9.25 3.08
C ILE A 29 18.33 -8.53 3.14
N GLU A 30 19.39 -9.29 3.45
CA GLU A 30 20.75 -8.76 3.53
C GLU A 30 21.64 -9.47 2.52
N GLY A 31 22.60 -8.74 1.97
CA GLY A 31 23.61 -9.33 1.08
C GLY A 31 23.13 -9.58 -0.35
N ASN A 32 21.89 -9.18 -0.68
CA ASN A 32 21.31 -9.40 -2.00
C ASN A 32 20.77 -8.09 -2.58
N GLU A 33 21.47 -7.00 -2.39
CA GLU A 33 21.02 -5.66 -2.81
C GLU A 33 20.61 -5.58 -4.28
N PRO A 34 21.37 -6.17 -5.25
CA PRO A 34 20.93 -6.12 -6.64
C PRO A 34 19.60 -6.83 -6.89
N LEU A 35 19.34 -7.96 -6.18
CA LEU A 35 18.08 -8.69 -6.32
C LEU A 35 16.94 -7.91 -5.69
N VAL A 36 17.14 -7.29 -4.53
CA VAL A 36 16.14 -6.47 -3.86
C VAL A 36 15.80 -5.26 -4.75
N SER A 37 16.81 -4.63 -5.33
CA SER A 37 16.60 -3.51 -6.24
C SER A 37 15.77 -3.94 -7.46
N ALA A 38 16.06 -5.09 -8.05
CA ALA A 38 15.29 -5.63 -9.17
C ALA A 38 13.85 -5.95 -8.76
N TYR A 39 13.66 -6.48 -7.55
CA TYR A 39 12.35 -6.80 -7.03
C TYR A 39 11.49 -5.54 -6.91
N TYR A 40 12.04 -4.48 -6.33
CA TYR A 40 11.30 -3.22 -6.16
C TYR A 40 11.11 -2.47 -7.47
N ALA A 41 12.00 -2.66 -8.44
CA ALA A 41 11.89 -1.97 -9.72
C ALA A 41 10.94 -2.67 -10.71
N SER A 42 10.40 -3.84 -10.34
CA SER A 42 9.46 -4.55 -11.20
C SER A 42 8.24 -3.68 -11.48
N GLY A 43 7.72 -3.74 -12.68
CA GLY A 43 6.56 -2.95 -13.09
C GLY A 43 6.92 -1.53 -13.50
N THR A 44 5.92 -0.81 -13.99
CA THR A 44 6.09 0.52 -14.59
C THR A 44 6.53 1.57 -13.57
N LEU A 45 5.90 1.57 -12.38
CA LEU A 45 6.17 2.57 -11.34
C LEU A 45 7.04 2.02 -10.21
N GLY A 46 7.19 0.70 -10.14
CA GLY A 46 7.88 0.05 -9.05
C GLY A 46 7.12 0.15 -7.73
N ILE A 47 7.69 -0.44 -6.69
CA ILE A 47 7.03 -0.49 -5.38
C ILE A 47 7.28 0.77 -4.55
N THR A 48 8.33 1.53 -4.87
CA THR A 48 8.66 2.75 -4.14
C THR A 48 7.52 3.77 -4.22
N GLY A 49 6.89 3.88 -5.41
CA GLY A 49 5.74 4.75 -5.58
C GLY A 49 4.57 4.34 -4.68
N ALA A 50 4.32 3.04 -4.56
CA ALA A 50 3.25 2.54 -3.69
C ALA A 50 3.55 2.84 -2.22
N ILE A 51 4.80 2.69 -1.78
CA ILE A 51 5.21 3.02 -0.41
C ILE A 51 4.97 4.52 -0.14
N PHE A 52 5.37 5.37 -1.07
CA PHE A 52 5.16 6.81 -0.94
C PHE A 52 3.67 7.14 -0.81
N LEU A 53 2.84 6.56 -1.68
CA LEU A 53 1.39 6.78 -1.63
C LEU A 53 0.79 6.25 -0.33
N ALA A 54 1.27 5.13 0.18
CA ALA A 54 0.80 4.58 1.45
C ALA A 54 1.10 5.52 2.61
N MET A 55 2.30 6.07 2.67
CA MET A 55 2.68 7.02 3.71
C MET A 55 1.87 8.31 3.61
N LEU A 56 1.67 8.80 2.40
CA LEU A 56 0.84 9.98 2.16
C LEU A 56 -0.59 9.72 2.63
N SER A 57 -1.12 8.53 2.40
CA SER A 57 -2.47 8.14 2.82
C SER A 57 -2.64 8.21 4.33
N VAL A 58 -1.63 7.80 5.10
CA VAL A 58 -1.67 7.91 6.56
C VAL A 58 -1.94 9.35 6.99
N VAL A 59 -1.18 10.28 6.41
CA VAL A 59 -1.29 11.70 6.73
C VAL A 59 -2.66 12.23 6.33
N ILE A 60 -3.15 11.88 5.15
CA ILE A 60 -4.42 12.39 4.63
C ILE A 60 -5.58 11.90 5.49
N PHE A 61 -5.62 10.60 5.84
CA PHE A 61 -6.67 10.08 6.69
C PHE A 61 -6.67 10.76 8.05
N LEU A 62 -5.50 10.94 8.66
CA LEU A 62 -5.41 11.58 9.96
C LEU A 62 -5.78 13.06 9.92
N SER A 63 -5.57 13.74 8.82
CA SER A 63 -5.93 15.15 8.71
C SER A 63 -7.43 15.37 8.83
N SER A 64 -8.24 14.45 8.31
CA SER A 64 -9.69 14.54 8.42
C SER A 64 -10.16 14.31 9.87
N VAL A 65 -9.52 13.37 10.59
CA VAL A 65 -9.86 13.08 11.97
C VAL A 65 -9.58 14.27 12.88
N ARG A 66 -8.50 14.99 12.62
CA ARG A 66 -8.08 16.13 13.43
C ARG A 66 -8.81 17.42 13.08
N GLY A 67 -9.74 17.38 12.13
CA GLY A 67 -10.50 18.55 11.72
C GLY A 67 -9.71 19.57 10.90
N ARG A 68 -8.55 19.17 10.39
CA ARG A 68 -7.69 20.06 9.59
C ARG A 68 -8.10 20.14 8.13
N ALA A 69 -8.94 19.21 7.70
CA ALA A 69 -9.43 19.18 6.33
C ALA A 69 -10.90 18.78 6.33
N ASP A 70 -11.63 19.25 5.32
CA ASP A 70 -13.03 18.89 5.13
C ASP A 70 -13.14 17.37 4.86
N PRO A 71 -13.91 16.62 5.66
CA PRO A 71 -14.06 15.18 5.44
C PRO A 71 -14.55 14.82 4.05
N SER A 72 -15.45 15.60 3.46
CA SER A 72 -15.93 15.32 2.11
C SER A 72 -14.81 15.43 1.08
N LEU A 73 -13.95 16.44 1.20
CA LEU A 73 -12.79 16.60 0.33
C LEU A 73 -11.79 15.44 0.53
N VAL A 74 -11.51 15.09 1.79
CA VAL A 74 -10.59 13.99 2.10
C VAL A 74 -11.12 12.66 1.54
N SER A 75 -12.42 12.41 1.64
CA SER A 75 -13.00 11.16 1.13
C SER A 75 -12.79 11.03 -0.38
N GLY A 76 -12.97 12.12 -1.13
CA GLY A 76 -12.75 12.11 -2.57
C GLY A 76 -11.27 11.89 -2.93
N ILE A 77 -10.39 12.59 -2.23
CA ILE A 77 -8.94 12.45 -2.44
C ILE A 77 -8.50 11.01 -2.10
N MET A 78 -8.98 10.46 -1.00
CA MET A 78 -8.58 9.12 -0.58
C MET A 78 -9.15 8.04 -1.49
N LEU A 79 -10.33 8.24 -2.05
CA LEU A 79 -10.85 7.31 -3.03
C LEU A 79 -9.91 7.25 -4.25
N ALA A 80 -9.48 8.41 -4.76
CA ALA A 80 -8.55 8.48 -5.87
C ALA A 80 -7.20 7.85 -5.51
N VAL A 81 -6.64 8.21 -4.35
CA VAL A 81 -5.34 7.69 -3.90
C VAL A 81 -5.41 6.20 -3.65
N GLY A 82 -6.48 5.70 -3.03
CA GLY A 82 -6.68 4.28 -2.78
C GLY A 82 -6.71 3.47 -4.07
N VAL A 83 -7.43 3.96 -5.07
CA VAL A 83 -7.46 3.32 -6.39
C VAL A 83 -6.08 3.34 -7.03
N MET A 84 -5.35 4.44 -6.91
CA MET A 84 -3.98 4.54 -7.44
C MET A 84 -3.03 3.57 -6.76
N ILE A 85 -3.12 3.43 -5.44
CA ILE A 85 -2.31 2.47 -4.68
C ILE A 85 -2.60 1.05 -5.16
N PHE A 86 -3.87 0.69 -5.25
CA PHE A 86 -4.26 -0.64 -5.69
C PHE A 86 -3.79 -0.89 -7.13
N ALA A 87 -3.99 0.07 -8.04
CA ALA A 87 -3.57 -0.08 -9.43
C ALA A 87 -2.04 -0.22 -9.52
N THR A 88 -1.29 0.60 -8.79
CA THR A 88 0.17 0.54 -8.79
C THR A 88 0.66 -0.80 -8.26
N THR A 89 0.07 -1.27 -7.17
CA THR A 89 0.46 -2.56 -6.58
C THR A 89 0.07 -3.71 -7.51
N ALA A 90 -1.10 -3.65 -8.14
CA ALA A 90 -1.54 -4.67 -9.08
C ALA A 90 -0.62 -4.73 -10.30
N LEU A 91 -0.22 -3.60 -10.84
CA LEU A 91 0.72 -3.56 -11.95
C LEU A 91 2.07 -4.16 -11.56
N TRP A 92 2.55 -3.84 -10.37
CA TRP A 92 3.78 -4.41 -9.86
C TRP A 92 3.70 -5.94 -9.75
N VAL A 93 2.60 -6.45 -9.20
CA VAL A 93 2.40 -7.90 -9.05
C VAL A 93 2.33 -8.59 -10.42
N VAL A 94 1.55 -8.02 -11.34
CA VAL A 94 1.35 -8.62 -12.67
C VAL A 94 2.62 -8.58 -13.50
N GLN A 95 3.40 -7.51 -13.40
CA GLN A 95 4.62 -7.33 -14.18
C GLN A 95 5.86 -7.93 -13.50
N MET A 96 5.69 -8.50 -12.31
CA MET A 96 6.79 -9.15 -11.59
C MET A 96 7.32 -10.33 -12.40
N ASP A 97 8.63 -10.32 -12.65
CA ASP A 97 9.30 -11.43 -13.32
C ASP A 97 9.55 -12.54 -12.31
N SER A 98 9.07 -13.75 -12.61
CA SER A 98 9.28 -14.91 -11.74
C SER A 98 10.77 -15.23 -11.58
N THR A 99 11.59 -14.90 -12.57
CA THR A 99 13.04 -15.09 -12.48
C THR A 99 13.61 -14.29 -11.31
N VAL A 100 13.12 -13.08 -11.08
CA VAL A 100 13.56 -12.27 -9.94
C VAL A 100 13.21 -12.95 -8.62
N LEU A 101 11.97 -13.45 -8.50
CA LEU A 101 11.52 -14.11 -7.28
C LEU A 101 12.34 -15.36 -6.97
N PHE A 102 12.63 -16.18 -7.99
CA PHE A 102 13.35 -17.43 -7.80
C PHE A 102 14.87 -17.26 -7.73
N SER A 103 15.37 -16.03 -7.93
CA SER A 103 16.78 -15.73 -7.79
C SER A 103 17.23 -15.58 -6.34
N PHE A 104 16.28 -15.39 -5.41
CA PHE A 104 16.60 -15.26 -4.00
C PHE A 104 16.93 -16.62 -3.38
N PRO A 105 17.77 -16.64 -2.32
CA PRO A 105 18.06 -17.89 -1.60
C PRO A 105 16.80 -18.53 -1.02
N PRO A 106 16.81 -19.86 -0.76
CA PRO A 106 15.63 -20.55 -0.22
C PRO A 106 15.11 -19.99 1.11
N GLU A 107 15.99 -19.38 1.91
CA GLU A 107 15.58 -18.74 3.17
C GLU A 107 14.62 -17.58 2.98
N TYR A 108 14.53 -17.03 1.76
CA TYR A 108 13.61 -15.96 1.40
C TYR A 108 12.46 -16.45 0.53
N SER A 109 12.11 -17.73 0.62
CA SER A 109 11.03 -18.30 -0.19
C SER A 109 9.67 -17.65 0.08
N TRP A 110 9.50 -17.00 1.23
CA TRP A 110 8.30 -16.26 1.55
C TRP A 110 8.03 -15.10 0.58
N LEU A 111 9.04 -14.66 -0.17
CA LEU A 111 8.88 -13.63 -1.20
C LEU A 111 7.88 -14.03 -2.29
N GLU A 112 7.65 -15.33 -2.50
CA GLU A 112 6.65 -15.78 -3.46
C GLU A 112 5.25 -15.30 -3.10
N PHE A 113 4.99 -15.13 -1.80
CA PHE A 113 3.69 -14.69 -1.30
C PHE A 113 3.62 -13.19 -1.05
N HIS A 114 4.76 -12.52 -0.94
CA HIS A 114 4.83 -11.09 -0.60
C HIS A 114 4.04 -10.22 -1.58
N PRO A 115 4.15 -10.39 -2.91
CA PRO A 115 3.36 -9.59 -3.83
C PRO A 115 1.86 -9.76 -3.62
N TRP A 116 1.40 -10.97 -3.35
CA TRP A 116 -0.02 -11.25 -3.14
C TRP A 116 -0.53 -10.67 -1.83
N VAL A 117 0.28 -10.73 -0.76
CA VAL A 117 -0.05 -10.09 0.51
C VAL A 117 -0.13 -8.58 0.33
N SER A 118 0.82 -8.00 -0.39
CA SER A 118 0.83 -6.56 -0.68
C SER A 118 -0.42 -6.15 -1.45
N LEU A 119 -0.82 -6.95 -2.44
CA LEU A 119 -2.03 -6.69 -3.23
C LEU A 119 -3.28 -6.76 -2.35
N ALA A 120 -3.36 -7.74 -1.46
CA ALA A 120 -4.49 -7.88 -0.56
C ALA A 120 -4.62 -6.67 0.36
N VAL A 121 -3.51 -6.23 0.96
CA VAL A 121 -3.53 -5.07 1.85
C VAL A 121 -3.88 -3.79 1.09
N SER A 122 -3.34 -3.62 -0.12
CA SER A 122 -3.66 -2.46 -0.96
C SER A 122 -5.15 -2.44 -1.34
N GLY A 123 -5.73 -3.62 -1.58
CA GLY A 123 -7.16 -3.76 -1.81
C GLY A 123 -7.98 -3.34 -0.60
N LEU A 124 -7.51 -3.67 0.60
CA LEU A 124 -8.16 -3.23 1.83
C LEU A 124 -8.10 -1.71 1.99
N VAL A 125 -6.98 -1.09 1.65
CA VAL A 125 -6.86 0.38 1.68
C VAL A 125 -7.85 1.02 0.70
N ALA A 126 -7.94 0.50 -0.52
CA ALA A 126 -8.89 1.00 -1.50
C ALA A 126 -10.34 0.79 -1.03
N GLY A 127 -10.63 -0.36 -0.44
CA GLY A 127 -11.95 -0.67 0.10
C GLY A 127 -12.34 0.27 1.24
N VAL A 128 -11.43 0.55 2.15
CA VAL A 128 -11.66 1.49 3.25
C VAL A 128 -11.87 2.90 2.70
N SER A 129 -11.11 3.28 1.67
CA SER A 129 -11.29 4.59 1.01
C SER A 129 -12.70 4.72 0.42
N GLY A 130 -13.18 3.67 -0.25
CA GLY A 130 -14.53 3.63 -0.77
C GLY A 130 -15.59 3.69 0.34
N ALA A 131 -15.36 2.94 1.42
CA ALA A 131 -16.26 2.94 2.57
C ALA A 131 -16.33 4.33 3.21
N TYR A 132 -15.19 5.01 3.33
CA TYR A 132 -15.14 6.35 3.88
C TYR A 132 -15.94 7.33 3.01
N ALA A 133 -15.77 7.25 1.70
CA ALA A 133 -16.56 8.07 0.77
C ALA A 133 -18.06 7.83 0.92
N ALA A 134 -18.46 6.57 1.09
CA ALA A 134 -19.86 6.20 1.27
C ALA A 134 -20.42 6.71 2.59
N VAL A 135 -19.64 6.69 3.67
CA VAL A 135 -20.06 7.14 5.00
C VAL A 135 -20.19 8.66 5.04
N ILE A 136 -19.25 9.37 4.42
CA ILE A 136 -19.22 10.84 4.47
C ILE A 136 -20.23 11.46 3.49
N ASN A 137 -20.42 10.84 2.35
CA ASN A 137 -21.31 11.36 1.30
C ASN A 137 -22.59 10.54 1.22
#